data_21e6ef04560d9a2ca281e258726bbaaf
#
_entry.id   21e6ef04560d9a2ca281e258726bbaaf
#
_cell.length_a   1.000
_cell.length_b   1.000
_cell.length_c   1.000
_cell.angle_alpha   90.00
_cell.angle_beta   90.00
_cell.angle_gamma   90.00
#
_symmetry.space_group_name_H-M   'P 1'
#
loop_
_entity.id
_entity.type
_entity.pdbx_description
1 polymer ?
#
loop_
_entity_poly.entity_id
_entity_poly.type
_entity_poly.pdbx_seq_one_letter_code
_entity_poly.pdbx_strand_id
1 'polypeptide(L)'
;MSCLKCLKYTMCAVNFIFFLCGAAVFGLGIYMSTTAKYLSLFPSLSAVNLASALFVLGIFVTCVSFLGFLGALKENRCLLISFFVLLFLLMLAELTVACLLLLYEHDIDRFIMDELRNSLKQREGENNATIDWNTIQKTFQCCGVQNASDWGTAIPDSCCPTASCTITTAWQGCYSKLKDWFENNLLGTGIAVIIVCSIEVLGMCFSMTLFCHISKTGLGYK
;
A
#
# COMPACT_ATOMS: atom_id res chain seq x y z
N MET A 1 15.41 -33.50 14.82
CA MET A 1 16.06 -32.27 15.35
C MET A 1 16.55 -31.31 14.29
N SER A 2 16.97 -31.74 13.09
CA SER A 2 17.44 -30.86 12.01
C SER A 2 16.31 -30.00 11.39
N CYS A 3 15.10 -30.54 11.23
CA CYS A 3 13.97 -29.85 10.60
C CYS A 3 13.50 -28.60 11.40
N LEU A 4 13.40 -28.71 12.72
CA LEU A 4 13.00 -27.57 13.60
C LEU A 4 14.04 -26.45 13.64
N LYS A 5 15.34 -26.78 13.59
CA LYS A 5 16.40 -25.79 13.46
C LYS A 5 16.31 -25.08 12.11
N CYS A 6 16.08 -25.82 11.03
CA CYS A 6 15.86 -25.24 9.70
C CYS A 6 14.66 -24.29 9.71
N LEU A 7 13.52 -24.71 10.28
CA LEU A 7 12.32 -23.88 10.39
C LEU A 7 12.59 -22.58 11.15
N LYS A 8 13.28 -22.65 12.29
CA LYS A 8 13.68 -21.49 13.09
C LYS A 8 14.54 -20.51 12.28
N TYR A 9 15.59 -21.01 11.62
CA TYR A 9 16.49 -20.16 10.84
C TYR A 9 15.80 -19.56 9.62
N THR A 10 14.95 -20.33 8.93
CA THR A 10 14.14 -19.81 7.82
C THR A 10 13.23 -18.69 8.29
N MET A 11 12.52 -18.88 9.41
CA MET A 11 11.65 -17.85 9.98
C MET A 11 12.45 -16.61 10.39
N CYS A 12 13.62 -16.78 11.02
CA CYS A 12 14.50 -15.65 11.34
C CYS A 12 14.94 -14.90 10.08
N ALA A 13 15.44 -15.61 9.07
CA ALA A 13 15.96 -15.00 7.85
C ALA A 13 14.88 -14.23 7.07
N VAL A 14 13.72 -14.83 6.86
CA VAL A 14 12.60 -14.22 6.14
C VAL A 14 12.11 -12.99 6.88
N ASN A 15 11.86 -13.08 8.18
CA ASN A 15 11.40 -11.93 8.97
C ASN A 15 12.47 -10.83 9.05
N PHE A 16 13.76 -11.17 9.07
CA PHE A 16 14.83 -10.16 9.03
C PHE A 16 14.85 -9.40 7.69
N ILE A 17 14.64 -10.10 6.57
CA ILE A 17 14.50 -9.44 5.26
C ILE A 17 13.30 -8.49 5.24
N PHE A 18 12.13 -8.93 5.71
CA PHE A 18 10.95 -8.06 5.81
C PHE A 18 11.16 -6.88 6.76
N PHE A 19 11.89 -7.08 7.86
CA PHE A 19 12.27 -5.99 8.77
C PHE A 19 13.10 -4.92 8.04
N LEU A 20 14.11 -5.31 7.25
CA LEU A 20 14.91 -4.38 6.47
C LEU A 20 14.08 -3.66 5.39
N CYS A 21 13.22 -4.41 4.69
CA CYS A 21 12.31 -3.82 3.70
C CYS A 21 11.33 -2.83 4.34
N GLY A 22 10.73 -3.19 5.48
CA GLY A 22 9.83 -2.32 6.22
C GLY A 22 10.53 -1.03 6.70
N ALA A 23 11.74 -1.16 7.22
CA ALA A 23 12.55 -0.03 7.63
C ALA A 23 12.92 0.88 6.44
N ALA A 24 13.20 0.32 5.27
CA ALA A 24 13.45 1.09 4.06
C ALA A 24 12.19 1.86 3.60
N VAL A 25 11.02 1.21 3.58
CA VAL A 25 9.74 1.84 3.24
C VAL A 25 9.38 2.94 4.24
N PHE A 26 9.61 2.71 5.53
CA PHE A 26 9.44 3.70 6.59
C PHE A 26 10.34 4.92 6.36
N GLY A 27 11.63 4.68 6.07
CA GLY A 27 12.59 5.73 5.76
C GLY A 27 12.20 6.55 4.53
N LEU A 28 11.70 5.89 3.48
CA LEU A 28 11.15 6.56 2.30
C LEU A 28 9.93 7.42 2.64
N GLY A 29 9.01 6.94 3.48
CA GLY A 29 7.86 7.70 3.96
C GLY A 29 8.28 8.97 4.71
N ILE A 30 9.28 8.89 5.59
CA ILE A 30 9.87 10.05 6.27
C ILE A 30 10.51 11.01 5.25
N TYR A 31 11.35 10.48 4.36
CA TYR A 31 12.01 11.29 3.35
C TYR A 31 11.03 12.06 2.48
N MET A 32 9.99 11.40 1.97
CA MET A 32 8.95 12.07 1.19
C MET A 32 8.19 13.12 2.01
N SER A 33 7.85 12.81 3.28
CA SER A 33 7.16 13.76 4.18
C SER A 33 8.02 14.98 4.49
N THR A 34 9.32 14.80 4.73
CA THR A 34 10.25 15.92 5.01
C THR A 34 10.53 16.73 3.75
N THR A 35 10.77 16.06 2.61
CA THR A 35 10.99 16.73 1.33
C THR A 35 9.77 17.53 0.92
N ALA A 36 8.55 16.97 1.09
CA ALA A 36 7.31 17.72 0.87
C ALA A 36 7.20 18.95 1.79
N LYS A 37 7.69 18.89 3.04
CA LYS A 37 7.75 20.05 3.94
C LYS A 37 8.80 21.07 3.52
N TYR A 38 9.94 20.65 2.99
CA TYR A 38 10.96 21.57 2.44
C TYR A 38 10.54 22.15 1.07
N LEU A 39 9.81 21.36 0.26
CA LEU A 39 9.06 21.84 -0.90
C LEU A 39 7.73 22.48 -0.52
N SER A 40 7.40 22.63 0.76
CA SER A 40 6.12 23.11 1.28
C SER A 40 5.89 24.61 1.18
N LEU A 41 6.70 25.26 0.41
CA LEU A 41 6.18 26.30 -0.45
C LEU A 41 5.07 25.75 -1.39
N PHE A 42 4.87 24.41 -1.45
CA PHE A 42 3.88 23.71 -2.27
C PHE A 42 3.33 22.48 -1.52
N PRO A 43 2.32 22.62 -0.63
CA PRO A 43 1.67 21.49 0.01
C PRO A 43 0.82 20.72 -1.00
N SER A 44 1.35 19.64 -1.54
CA SER A 44 0.57 18.69 -2.33
C SER A 44 -0.12 17.69 -1.40
N LEU A 45 -1.44 17.76 -1.30
CA LEU A 45 -2.27 16.93 -0.41
C LEU A 45 -2.11 15.44 -0.73
N SER A 46 -1.97 15.09 -2.00
CA SER A 46 -1.78 13.71 -2.47
C SER A 46 -0.42 13.14 -2.07
N ALA A 47 0.67 13.93 -2.15
CA ALA A 47 1.99 13.50 -1.72
C ALA A 47 2.06 13.28 -0.20
N VAL A 48 1.34 14.08 0.59
CA VAL A 48 1.22 13.90 2.05
C VAL A 48 0.49 12.59 2.36
N ASN A 49 -0.59 12.27 1.63
CA ASN A 49 -1.33 11.03 1.83
C ASN A 49 -0.49 9.79 1.48
N LEU A 50 0.24 9.82 0.36
CA LEU A 50 1.14 8.73 -0.04
C LEU A 50 2.30 8.57 0.96
N ALA A 51 2.94 9.66 1.37
CA ALA A 51 4.01 9.65 2.37
C ALA A 51 3.51 9.09 3.71
N SER A 52 2.32 9.50 4.15
CA SER A 52 1.68 9.00 5.37
C SER A 52 1.35 7.51 5.26
N ALA A 53 0.85 7.05 4.12
CA ALA A 53 0.55 5.64 3.89
C ALA A 53 1.84 4.79 3.93
N LEU A 54 2.91 5.22 3.26
CA LEU A 54 4.21 4.54 3.30
C LEU A 54 4.81 4.53 4.71
N PHE A 55 4.67 5.62 5.46
CA PHE A 55 5.12 5.73 6.82
C PHE A 55 4.40 4.70 7.72
N VAL A 56 3.07 4.67 7.70
CA VAL A 56 2.26 3.73 8.50
C VAL A 56 2.52 2.29 8.10
N LEU A 57 2.55 1.99 6.79
CA LEU A 57 2.85 0.66 6.28
C LEU A 57 4.26 0.20 6.68
N GLY A 58 5.25 1.08 6.54
CA GLY A 58 6.64 0.78 6.92
C GLY A 58 6.79 0.47 8.41
N ILE A 59 6.15 1.25 9.30
CA ILE A 59 6.12 0.95 10.74
C ILE A 59 5.48 -0.40 10.99
N PHE A 60 4.30 -0.66 10.42
CA PHE A 60 3.56 -1.90 10.64
C PHE A 60 4.39 -3.12 10.24
N VAL A 61 4.93 -3.15 9.01
CA VAL A 61 5.76 -4.25 8.51
C VAL A 61 7.01 -4.42 9.38
N THR A 62 7.68 -3.33 9.76
CA THR A 62 8.87 -3.37 10.63
C THR A 62 8.55 -3.98 11.98
N CYS A 63 7.48 -3.56 12.64
CA CYS A 63 7.08 -4.06 13.96
C CYS A 63 6.69 -5.55 13.91
N VAL A 64 5.86 -5.95 12.95
CA VAL A 64 5.43 -7.35 12.81
C VAL A 64 6.62 -8.26 12.52
N SER A 65 7.48 -7.87 11.57
CA SER A 65 8.67 -8.65 11.23
C SER A 65 9.67 -8.73 12.39
N PHE A 66 9.82 -7.67 13.17
CA PHE A 66 10.64 -7.68 14.36
C PHE A 66 10.13 -8.65 15.44
N LEU A 67 8.82 -8.72 15.63
CA LEU A 67 8.20 -9.70 16.53
C LEU A 67 8.45 -11.13 16.05
N GLY A 68 8.29 -11.41 14.76
CA GLY A 68 8.57 -12.73 14.16
C GLY A 68 10.03 -13.12 14.29
N PHE A 69 10.94 -12.20 13.99
CA PHE A 69 12.39 -12.39 14.11
C PHE A 69 12.81 -12.68 15.55
N LEU A 70 12.45 -11.80 16.49
CA LEU A 70 12.80 -11.99 17.91
C LEU A 70 12.11 -13.20 18.52
N GLY A 71 10.86 -13.46 18.15
CA GLY A 71 10.09 -14.62 18.61
C GLY A 71 10.79 -15.94 18.27
N ALA A 72 11.24 -16.06 17.02
CA ALA A 72 11.98 -17.24 16.56
C ALA A 72 13.40 -17.30 17.15
N LEU A 73 14.12 -16.17 17.18
CA LEU A 73 15.50 -16.12 17.67
C LEU A 73 15.59 -16.47 19.15
N LYS A 74 14.74 -15.85 19.97
CA LYS A 74 14.74 -16.03 21.43
C LYS A 74 13.84 -17.18 21.91
N GLU A 75 13.18 -17.89 21.00
CA GLU A 75 12.24 -18.96 21.31
C GLU A 75 11.15 -18.52 22.33
N ASN A 76 10.71 -17.27 22.19
CA ASN A 76 9.76 -16.68 23.13
C ASN A 76 8.32 -16.92 22.65
N ARG A 77 7.56 -17.69 23.45
CA ARG A 77 6.18 -18.09 23.15
C ARG A 77 5.24 -16.89 22.99
N CYS A 78 5.41 -15.85 23.83
CA CYS A 78 4.56 -14.68 23.78
C CYS A 78 4.74 -13.89 22.50
N LEU A 79 5.99 -13.74 22.03
CA LEU A 79 6.27 -13.05 20.76
C LEU A 79 5.76 -13.84 19.56
N LEU A 80 5.90 -15.18 19.58
CA LEU A 80 5.41 -16.05 18.51
C LEU A 80 3.90 -16.05 18.39
N ILE A 81 3.18 -16.10 19.52
CA ILE A 81 1.71 -16.04 19.47
C ILE A 81 1.21 -14.65 19.09
N SER A 82 1.88 -13.58 19.53
CA SER A 82 1.55 -12.21 19.11
C SER A 82 1.75 -12.03 17.59
N PHE A 83 2.85 -12.55 17.04
CA PHE A 83 3.10 -12.56 15.61
C PHE A 83 2.03 -13.34 14.84
N PHE A 84 1.67 -14.54 15.31
CA PHE A 84 0.57 -15.32 14.73
C PHE A 84 -0.74 -14.57 14.70
N VAL A 85 -1.14 -13.96 15.84
CA VAL A 85 -2.40 -13.21 15.93
C VAL A 85 -2.42 -12.00 15.01
N LEU A 86 -1.30 -11.28 14.89
CA LEU A 86 -1.21 -10.14 13.99
C LEU A 86 -1.34 -10.56 12.51
N LEU A 87 -0.67 -11.63 12.08
CA LEU A 87 -0.83 -12.15 10.72
C LEU A 87 -2.26 -12.66 10.47
N PHE A 88 -2.88 -13.32 11.45
CA PHE A 88 -4.25 -13.77 11.33
C PHE A 88 -5.23 -12.60 11.16
N LEU A 89 -5.07 -11.53 11.94
CA LEU A 89 -5.88 -10.33 11.80
C LEU A 89 -5.66 -9.62 10.46
N LEU A 90 -4.41 -9.62 9.97
CA LEU A 90 -4.08 -9.05 8.67
C LEU A 90 -4.77 -9.82 7.55
N MET A 91 -4.69 -11.15 7.56
CA MET A 91 -5.38 -12.02 6.60
C MET A 91 -6.91 -11.81 6.62
N LEU A 92 -7.52 -11.65 7.81
CA LEU A 92 -8.95 -11.34 7.91
C LEU A 92 -9.27 -9.96 7.31
N ALA A 93 -8.42 -8.96 7.53
CA ALA A 93 -8.59 -7.63 6.95
C ALA A 93 -8.49 -7.67 5.42
N GLU A 94 -7.52 -8.39 4.86
CA GLU A 94 -7.37 -8.59 3.40
C GLU A 94 -8.60 -9.26 2.79
N LEU A 95 -9.09 -10.34 3.42
CA LEU A 95 -10.30 -11.03 2.98
C LEU A 95 -11.52 -10.12 3.04
N THR A 96 -11.66 -9.33 4.11
CA THR A 96 -12.76 -8.37 4.26
C THR A 96 -12.71 -7.31 3.16
N VAL A 97 -11.54 -6.73 2.91
CA VAL A 97 -11.35 -5.73 1.83
C VAL A 97 -11.67 -6.35 0.48
N ALA A 98 -11.20 -7.56 0.19
CA ALA A 98 -11.50 -8.26 -1.07
C ALA A 98 -13.02 -8.49 -1.24
N CYS A 99 -13.71 -8.93 -0.19
CA CYS A 99 -15.16 -9.10 -0.22
C CYS A 99 -15.91 -7.77 -0.45
N LEU A 100 -15.48 -6.70 0.23
CA LEU A 100 -16.09 -5.37 0.06
C LEU A 100 -15.88 -4.84 -1.36
N LEU A 101 -14.68 -4.99 -1.91
CA LEU A 101 -14.38 -4.58 -3.29
C LEU A 101 -15.26 -5.32 -4.31
N LEU A 102 -15.51 -6.62 -4.10
CA LEU A 102 -16.36 -7.40 -5.00
C LEU A 102 -17.86 -7.08 -4.85
N LEU A 103 -18.33 -6.86 -3.61
CA LEU A 103 -19.75 -6.62 -3.33
C LEU A 103 -20.20 -5.19 -3.62
N TYR A 104 -19.28 -4.22 -3.44
CA TYR A 104 -19.58 -2.79 -3.54
C TYR A 104 -18.80 -2.09 -4.67
N GLU A 105 -18.41 -2.84 -5.72
CA GLU A 105 -17.64 -2.31 -6.85
C GLU A 105 -18.22 -0.99 -7.37
N HIS A 106 -19.52 -0.95 -7.60
CA HIS A 106 -20.21 0.22 -8.17
C HIS A 106 -20.26 1.43 -7.23
N ASP A 107 -20.39 1.21 -5.93
CA ASP A 107 -20.40 2.29 -4.93
C ASP A 107 -18.99 2.82 -4.70
N ILE A 108 -17.98 1.94 -4.75
CA ILE A 108 -16.56 2.31 -4.67
C ILE A 108 -16.16 3.13 -5.89
N ASP A 109 -16.60 2.75 -7.09
CA ASP A 109 -16.37 3.52 -8.32
C ASP A 109 -16.92 4.94 -8.19
N ARG A 110 -18.14 5.09 -7.69
CA ARG A 110 -18.75 6.41 -7.44
C ARG A 110 -17.98 7.20 -6.39
N PHE A 111 -17.65 6.57 -5.28
CA PHE A 111 -16.90 7.21 -4.20
C PHE A 111 -15.55 7.74 -4.70
N ILE A 112 -14.78 6.94 -5.46
CA ILE A 112 -13.50 7.35 -6.03
C ILE A 112 -13.68 8.53 -6.99
N MET A 113 -14.69 8.46 -7.87
CA MET A 113 -14.98 9.55 -8.80
C MET A 113 -15.36 10.86 -8.08
N ASP A 114 -16.16 10.77 -7.03
CA ASP A 114 -16.59 11.94 -6.25
C ASP A 114 -15.43 12.55 -5.46
N GLU A 115 -14.55 11.72 -4.87
CA GLU A 115 -13.34 12.21 -4.19
C GLU A 115 -12.37 12.88 -5.17
N LEU A 116 -12.16 12.29 -6.36
CA LEU A 116 -11.34 12.91 -7.40
C LEU A 116 -11.93 14.23 -7.88
N ARG A 117 -13.26 14.33 -8.06
CA ARG A 117 -13.94 15.57 -8.41
C ARG A 117 -13.84 16.62 -7.33
N ASN A 118 -13.98 16.24 -6.06
CA ASN A 118 -13.81 17.13 -4.93
C ASN A 118 -12.38 17.68 -4.87
N SER A 119 -11.38 16.83 -5.09
CA SER A 119 -9.98 17.24 -5.19
C SER A 119 -9.74 18.21 -6.35
N LEU A 120 -10.41 18.00 -7.50
CA LEU A 120 -10.32 18.90 -8.64
C LEU A 120 -10.94 20.28 -8.36
N LYS A 121 -12.07 20.34 -7.62
CA LYS A 121 -12.75 21.57 -7.24
C LYS A 121 -11.99 22.37 -6.18
N GLN A 122 -11.38 21.71 -5.20
CA GLN A 122 -10.59 22.37 -4.14
C GLN A 122 -9.38 23.14 -4.69
N ARG A 123 -8.92 22.81 -5.88
CA ARG A 123 -7.86 23.50 -6.59
C ARG A 123 -8.16 24.98 -6.86
N GLU A 124 -9.43 25.36 -7.03
CA GLU A 124 -9.81 26.75 -7.38
C GLU A 124 -9.49 27.78 -6.27
N GLY A 125 -9.21 27.29 -5.04
CA GLY A 125 -8.88 28.14 -3.89
C GLY A 125 -7.40 28.21 -3.49
N GLU A 126 -6.56 27.29 -3.99
CA GLU A 126 -5.16 27.16 -3.58
C GLU A 126 -4.23 26.78 -4.74
N ASN A 127 -3.22 27.63 -5.00
CA ASN A 127 -2.23 27.43 -6.08
C ASN A 127 -1.49 26.08 -6.03
N ASN A 128 -1.60 25.32 -4.96
CA ASN A 128 -0.86 24.10 -4.66
C ASN A 128 -1.54 22.84 -5.20
N ALA A 129 -2.87 22.75 -5.19
CA ALA A 129 -3.60 21.60 -5.73
C ALA A 129 -3.50 21.51 -7.27
N THR A 130 -3.24 22.63 -7.94
CA THR A 130 -3.05 22.71 -9.40
C THR A 130 -1.79 21.96 -9.83
N ILE A 131 -0.72 22.01 -9.03
CA ILE A 131 0.56 21.35 -9.34
C ILE A 131 0.41 19.83 -9.30
N ASP A 132 -0.35 19.31 -8.37
CA ASP A 132 -0.60 17.89 -8.23
C ASP A 132 -1.36 17.31 -9.42
N TRP A 133 -2.43 17.96 -9.83
CA TRP A 133 -3.19 17.53 -11.00
C TRP A 133 -2.36 17.62 -12.28
N ASN A 134 -1.56 18.65 -12.46
CA ASN A 134 -0.65 18.77 -13.60
C ASN A 134 0.38 17.63 -13.63
N THR A 135 0.89 17.25 -12.49
CA THR A 135 1.85 16.14 -12.36
C THR A 135 1.18 14.80 -12.69
N ILE A 136 -0.01 14.56 -12.13
CA ILE A 136 -0.80 13.34 -12.39
C ILE A 136 -1.12 13.22 -13.87
N GLN A 137 -1.66 14.29 -14.48
CA GLN A 137 -2.06 14.30 -15.88
C GLN A 137 -0.90 14.05 -16.83
N LYS A 138 0.25 14.67 -16.58
CA LYS A 138 1.47 14.42 -17.37
C LYS A 138 2.01 13.01 -17.19
N THR A 139 2.06 12.51 -15.95
CA THR A 139 2.63 11.20 -15.63
C THR A 139 1.77 10.08 -16.21
N PHE A 140 0.46 10.16 -16.06
CA PHE A 140 -0.48 9.13 -16.53
C PHE A 140 -1.05 9.39 -17.91
N GLN A 141 -0.70 10.53 -18.55
CA GLN A 141 -1.23 10.94 -19.85
C GLN A 141 -2.77 10.89 -19.86
N CYS A 142 -3.39 11.62 -18.92
CA CYS A 142 -4.82 11.68 -18.73
C CYS A 142 -5.27 13.13 -18.45
N CYS A 143 -6.57 13.43 -18.56
CA CYS A 143 -7.10 14.77 -18.39
C CYS A 143 -8.40 14.80 -17.61
N GLY A 144 -8.42 15.60 -16.52
CA GLY A 144 -9.57 15.68 -15.62
C GLY A 144 -9.87 14.34 -14.92
N VAL A 145 -11.04 14.20 -14.35
CA VAL A 145 -11.50 12.96 -13.73
C VAL A 145 -12.10 12.04 -14.79
N GLN A 146 -13.17 12.49 -15.44
CA GLN A 146 -13.84 11.75 -16.51
C GLN A 146 -13.36 12.17 -17.90
N ASN A 147 -13.11 13.44 -18.11
CA ASN A 147 -12.62 14.00 -19.37
C ASN A 147 -12.18 15.47 -19.19
N ALA A 148 -11.70 16.09 -20.27
CA ALA A 148 -11.23 17.47 -20.28
C ALA A 148 -12.31 18.50 -19.90
N SER A 149 -13.60 18.19 -20.05
CA SER A 149 -14.69 19.12 -19.68
C SER A 149 -14.80 19.35 -18.17
N ASP A 150 -14.20 18.48 -17.34
CA ASP A 150 -14.12 18.68 -15.88
C ASP A 150 -13.34 19.96 -15.52
N TRP A 151 -12.55 20.48 -16.45
CA TRP A 151 -11.79 21.71 -16.32
C TRP A 151 -12.58 22.98 -16.74
N GLY A 152 -13.79 22.81 -17.29
CA GLY A 152 -14.57 23.90 -17.85
C GLY A 152 -13.87 24.54 -19.06
N THR A 153 -13.68 25.86 -19.02
CA THR A 153 -13.07 26.64 -20.11
C THR A 153 -11.53 26.72 -20.04
N ALA A 154 -10.92 26.36 -18.88
CA ALA A 154 -9.49 26.52 -18.62
C ALA A 154 -8.77 25.16 -18.54
N ILE A 155 -8.71 24.46 -19.69
CA ILE A 155 -8.00 23.19 -19.79
C ILE A 155 -6.49 23.44 -19.63
N PRO A 156 -5.79 22.79 -18.68
CA PRO A 156 -4.36 23.01 -18.50
C PRO A 156 -3.52 22.31 -19.58
N ASP A 157 -2.35 22.86 -19.87
CA ASP A 157 -1.39 22.29 -20.84
C ASP A 157 -0.95 20.86 -20.47
N SER A 158 -1.09 20.48 -19.20
CA SER A 158 -0.81 19.11 -18.72
C SER A 158 -1.79 18.07 -19.23
N CYS A 159 -2.90 18.47 -19.83
CA CYS A 159 -3.93 17.61 -20.43
C CYS A 159 -3.61 17.13 -21.84
N CYS A 160 -2.58 17.68 -22.47
CA CYS A 160 -2.32 17.45 -23.89
C CYS A 160 -0.84 17.14 -24.17
N PRO A 161 -0.54 16.42 -25.25
CA PRO A 161 0.83 16.17 -25.70
C PRO A 161 1.52 17.43 -26.24
N THR A 162 0.75 18.45 -26.65
CA THR A 162 1.23 19.70 -27.27
C THR A 162 0.71 20.92 -26.52
N ALA A 163 1.38 22.07 -26.67
CA ALA A 163 1.10 23.31 -25.95
C ALA A 163 -0.28 23.96 -26.26
N SER A 164 -0.98 23.53 -27.31
CA SER A 164 -2.35 23.99 -27.60
C SER A 164 -3.36 22.92 -27.24
N CYS A 165 -3.87 23.00 -26.00
CA CYS A 165 -4.80 22.03 -25.46
C CYS A 165 -6.24 22.39 -25.76
N THR A 166 -6.99 21.49 -26.39
CA THR A 166 -8.43 21.60 -26.64
C THR A 166 -9.13 20.35 -26.14
N ILE A 167 -10.46 20.39 -26.01
CA ILE A 167 -11.25 19.22 -25.59
C ILE A 167 -11.03 18.02 -26.54
N THR A 168 -10.80 18.29 -27.83
CA THR A 168 -10.61 17.24 -28.84
C THR A 168 -9.20 16.68 -28.90
N THR A 169 -8.20 17.40 -28.41
CA THR A 169 -6.79 16.99 -28.39
C THR A 169 -6.34 16.48 -27.02
N ALA A 170 -7.17 16.67 -25.99
CA ALA A 170 -6.90 16.23 -24.64
C ALA A 170 -6.93 14.69 -24.50
N TRP A 171 -6.10 14.19 -23.61
CA TRP A 171 -6.12 12.76 -23.23
C TRP A 171 -7.45 12.37 -22.58
N GLN A 172 -7.72 11.07 -22.52
CA GLN A 172 -8.88 10.51 -21.81
C GLN A 172 -8.85 10.85 -20.30
N GLY A 173 -9.99 10.69 -19.61
CA GLY A 173 -10.10 10.94 -18.17
C GLY A 173 -9.15 10.10 -17.33
N CYS A 174 -8.65 10.67 -16.25
CA CYS A 174 -7.70 9.99 -15.36
C CYS A 174 -8.33 8.79 -14.66
N TYR A 175 -9.63 8.85 -14.35
CA TYR A 175 -10.35 7.70 -13.78
C TYR A 175 -10.43 6.53 -14.78
N SER A 176 -10.82 6.80 -16.02
CA SER A 176 -10.88 5.75 -17.07
C SER A 176 -9.50 5.13 -17.33
N LYS A 177 -8.46 5.98 -17.39
CA LYS A 177 -7.09 5.52 -17.58
C LYS A 177 -6.61 4.62 -16.43
N LEU A 178 -6.97 4.96 -15.20
CA LEU A 178 -6.65 4.17 -14.02
C LEU A 178 -7.41 2.84 -14.03
N LYS A 179 -8.69 2.85 -14.38
CA LYS A 179 -9.54 1.66 -14.49
C LYS A 179 -8.99 0.71 -15.56
N ASP A 180 -8.68 1.21 -16.77
CA ASP A 180 -8.08 0.43 -17.85
C ASP A 180 -6.74 -0.20 -17.41
N TRP A 181 -5.93 0.55 -16.64
CA TRP A 181 -4.67 0.03 -16.12
C TRP A 181 -4.88 -1.13 -15.14
N PHE A 182 -5.86 -1.01 -14.22
CA PHE A 182 -6.19 -2.08 -13.29
C PHE A 182 -6.74 -3.30 -14.00
N GLU A 183 -7.66 -3.13 -14.95
CA GLU A 183 -8.24 -4.23 -15.73
C GLU A 183 -7.16 -4.98 -16.53
N ASN A 184 -6.27 -4.26 -17.18
CA ASN A 184 -5.17 -4.85 -17.95
C ASN A 184 -4.11 -5.54 -17.06
N ASN A 185 -4.02 -5.15 -15.78
CA ASN A 185 -3.07 -5.73 -14.81
C ASN A 185 -3.75 -6.63 -13.76
N LEU A 186 -5.03 -6.97 -13.94
CA LEU A 186 -5.80 -7.75 -12.97
C LEU A 186 -5.14 -9.09 -12.64
N LEU A 187 -4.61 -9.78 -13.65
CA LEU A 187 -3.90 -11.05 -13.45
C LEU A 187 -2.64 -10.86 -12.59
N GLY A 188 -1.84 -9.85 -12.88
CA GLY A 188 -0.63 -9.54 -12.10
C GLY A 188 -0.95 -9.16 -10.66
N THR A 189 -1.97 -8.33 -10.45
CA THR A 189 -2.45 -7.94 -9.12
C THR A 189 -2.98 -9.14 -8.34
N GLY A 190 -3.77 -10.00 -8.98
CA GLY A 190 -4.30 -11.22 -8.38
C GLY A 190 -3.18 -12.20 -7.95
N ILE A 191 -2.17 -12.39 -8.81
CA ILE A 191 -1.00 -13.22 -8.46
C ILE A 191 -0.25 -12.63 -7.27
N ALA A 192 -0.04 -11.32 -7.22
CA ALA A 192 0.63 -10.65 -6.10
C ALA A 192 -0.12 -10.86 -4.78
N VAL A 193 -1.45 -10.73 -4.77
CA VAL A 193 -2.29 -11.00 -3.58
C VAL A 193 -2.15 -12.45 -3.13
N ILE A 194 -2.23 -13.42 -4.05
CA ILE A 194 -2.07 -14.85 -3.73
C ILE A 194 -0.69 -15.13 -3.10
N ILE A 195 0.37 -14.51 -3.60
CA ILE A 195 1.72 -14.65 -3.04
C ILE A 195 1.76 -14.10 -1.61
N VAL A 196 1.19 -12.92 -1.35
CA VAL A 196 1.15 -12.32 -0.01
C VAL A 196 0.38 -13.22 0.96
N CYS A 197 -0.84 -13.64 0.62
CA CYS A 197 -1.62 -14.57 1.45
C CYS A 197 -0.87 -15.89 1.72
N SER A 198 -0.15 -16.41 0.73
CA SER A 198 0.63 -17.64 0.89
C SER A 198 1.78 -17.46 1.89
N ILE A 199 2.47 -16.31 1.85
CA ILE A 199 3.53 -15.96 2.80
C ILE A 199 2.95 -15.82 4.21
N GLU A 200 1.78 -15.20 4.37
CA GLU A 200 1.10 -15.07 5.67
C GLU A 200 0.73 -16.44 6.27
N VAL A 201 0.11 -17.31 5.47
CA VAL A 201 -0.26 -18.66 5.91
C VAL A 201 0.97 -19.44 6.33
N LEU A 202 2.06 -19.40 5.56
CA LEU A 202 3.33 -20.05 5.92
C LEU A 202 3.92 -19.47 7.21
N GLY A 203 3.88 -18.14 7.38
CA GLY A 203 4.31 -17.46 8.59
C GLY A 203 3.53 -17.92 9.82
N MET A 204 2.20 -18.00 9.69
CA MET A 204 1.32 -18.52 10.76
C MET A 204 1.63 -19.99 11.11
N CYS A 205 1.78 -20.85 10.11
CA CYS A 205 2.12 -22.28 10.31
C CYS A 205 3.46 -22.43 11.01
N PHE A 206 4.47 -21.68 10.60
CA PHE A 206 5.81 -21.75 11.18
C PHE A 206 5.81 -21.23 12.62
N SER A 207 5.13 -20.11 12.87
CA SER A 207 5.00 -19.55 14.21
C SER A 207 4.31 -20.52 15.17
N MET A 208 3.19 -21.12 14.76
CA MET A 208 2.46 -22.07 15.58
C MET A 208 3.25 -23.37 15.84
N THR A 209 3.95 -23.87 14.82
CA THR A 209 4.81 -25.06 14.97
C THR A 209 5.93 -24.83 15.99
N LEU A 210 6.61 -23.67 15.91
CA LEU A 210 7.64 -23.29 16.87
C LEU A 210 7.05 -23.09 18.28
N PHE A 211 5.91 -22.39 18.39
CA PHE A 211 5.21 -22.19 19.65
C PHE A 211 4.86 -23.52 20.31
N CYS A 212 4.25 -24.47 19.60
CA CYS A 212 3.89 -25.79 20.12
C CYS A 212 5.12 -26.59 20.57
N HIS A 213 6.20 -26.53 19.80
CA HIS A 213 7.45 -27.22 20.14
C HIS A 213 8.08 -26.68 21.44
N ILE A 214 8.22 -25.35 21.53
CA ILE A 214 8.78 -24.67 22.72
C ILE A 214 7.90 -24.94 23.94
N SER A 215 6.56 -25.00 23.75
CA SER A 215 5.61 -25.31 24.80
C SER A 215 5.80 -26.71 25.39
N LYS A 216 6.01 -27.71 24.52
CA LYS A 216 6.26 -29.11 24.94
C LYS A 216 7.61 -29.28 25.65
N THR A 217 8.65 -28.62 25.13
CA THR A 217 10.00 -28.71 25.70
C THR A 217 10.09 -28.01 27.07
N GLY A 218 9.40 -26.88 27.25
CA GLY A 218 9.34 -26.15 28.52
C GLY A 218 8.52 -26.84 29.63
N LEU A 219 7.64 -27.79 29.28
CA LEU A 219 6.89 -28.60 30.24
C LEU A 219 7.72 -29.83 30.71
N GLY A 220 8.75 -30.19 29.96
CA GLY A 220 9.65 -31.34 30.30
C GLY A 220 10.73 -31.00 31.36
N TYR A 221 10.79 -29.72 31.80
CA TYR A 221 11.74 -29.23 32.81
C TYR A 221 11.07 -28.86 34.15
N LYS A 222 9.92 -29.47 34.44
CA LYS A 222 9.30 -29.38 35.78
C LYS A 222 9.30 -30.73 36.46
#